data_4bb33728aa1ffe1d9eaa9c7104392b7d
#
_entry.id   4bb33728aa1ffe1d9eaa9c7104392b7d
#
_cell.length_a   1.000
_cell.length_b   1.000
_cell.length_c   1.000
_cell.angle_alpha   90.00
_cell.angle_beta   90.00
_cell.angle_gamma   90.00
#
_symmetry.space_group_name_H-M   'P 1'
#
loop_
_entity.id
_entity.type
_entity.pdbx_description
1 polymer ?
#
loop_
_entity_poly.entity_id
_entity_poly.type
_entity_poly.pdbx_seq_one_letter_code
_entity_poly.pdbx_strand_id
1 'polypeptide(L)'
;MKKIALITSTANYERHKDTIRAIHAKLKQMGGYALYVLTSYGIFFNESAYDKGEQSIYSLLDEVEFDGCILDCNLGRDKLFKNIIDKLKAKKIPFVANNFGAVGVPSVVMDGYEATCEVIKHLINKHNCKKINLVCTLDNDSVIEDAVRGYKDTLKEYSITVEERRISYRAVSLSIGRELWNDFAKVDTRDADAIVCMHDVHSIGLCLELEEQGYMIPEDIILCSLIRSTNSVAFRPDISGVDRMDGSIAERSFELLIDVMNGKEVPLINYFRGKTYFGGSCGCSNSQDEMIAKKYQQLVISKVEAGNQIRRMMQYNDNLDEVSSVEEFAENLQKMFNGLNCSQYFLCLNKGAIDYIATDKPYAYPDNGKFFDDNMCAVSGYTERTGKINNVTFPVGQLLPIEVQEGDLILIYPMHHIEQVYGYLVFVNEYLPVDIYNYRICHESIASSMDNLHRQMVLRKSVDMLERLHMQDALTGLHNRYAWDRFSNDYISNEAYCVVYMDMDGLKKVNDRYGHLAGNTALQIVANSIRNSVRENDL
;
A
#
# COMPACT_ATOMS: atom_id res chain seq x y z
N MET A 1 0.39 -20.37 20.02
CA MET A 1 1.02 -19.20 19.38
C MET A 1 0.02 -18.06 19.40
N LYS A 2 0.43 -16.85 19.82
CA LYS A 2 -0.40 -15.66 19.84
C LYS A 2 -0.22 -14.84 18.55
N LYS A 3 -1.33 -14.32 18.02
CA LYS A 3 -1.37 -13.49 16.81
C LYS A 3 -1.34 -12.02 17.20
N ILE A 4 -0.28 -11.31 16.82
CA ILE A 4 -0.16 -9.86 17.05
C ILE A 4 -0.40 -9.12 15.75
N ALA A 5 -1.39 -8.24 15.73
CA ALA A 5 -1.63 -7.33 14.60
C ALA A 5 -0.79 -6.07 14.76
N LEU A 6 -0.16 -5.63 13.70
CA LEU A 6 0.39 -4.28 13.55
C LEU A 6 -0.41 -3.58 12.45
N ILE A 7 -1.10 -2.53 12.80
CA ILE A 7 -1.86 -1.71 11.85
C ILE A 7 -1.01 -0.50 11.49
N THR A 8 -0.63 -0.41 10.23
CA THR A 8 0.16 0.71 9.73
C THR A 8 -0.32 1.14 8.35
N SER A 9 -0.06 2.37 7.98
CA SER A 9 -0.13 2.83 6.61
C SER A 9 1.28 2.87 6.04
N THR A 10 1.43 2.62 4.73
CA THR A 10 2.71 2.82 4.06
C THR A 10 3.90 2.04 4.68
N ALA A 11 3.73 0.73 4.91
CA ALA A 11 4.77 -0.14 5.50
C ALA A 11 6.14 -0.07 4.79
N ASN A 12 6.16 0.41 3.56
CA ASN A 12 7.38 0.60 2.77
C ASN A 12 8.13 1.92 3.07
N TYR A 13 7.60 2.78 3.93
CA TYR A 13 8.31 3.96 4.45
C TYR A 13 9.40 3.51 5.43
N GLU A 14 10.59 4.10 5.37
CA GLU A 14 11.75 3.67 6.18
C GLU A 14 11.44 3.57 7.68
N ARG A 15 10.71 4.55 8.20
CA ARG A 15 10.24 4.56 9.59
C ARG A 15 9.41 3.33 9.94
N HIS A 16 8.45 2.96 9.10
CA HIS A 16 7.57 1.82 9.36
C HIS A 16 8.31 0.49 9.14
N LYS A 17 9.28 0.44 8.22
CA LYS A 17 10.18 -0.72 8.08
C LYS A 17 10.98 -0.95 9.37
N ASP A 18 11.52 0.10 9.97
CA ASP A 18 12.26 0.00 11.22
C ASP A 18 11.35 -0.45 12.37
N THR A 19 10.12 0.06 12.45
CA THR A 19 9.10 -0.40 13.39
C THR A 19 8.80 -1.90 13.22
N ILE A 20 8.53 -2.35 11.99
CA ILE A 20 8.21 -3.75 11.70
C ILE A 20 9.40 -4.65 12.05
N ARG A 21 10.61 -4.27 11.64
CA ARG A 21 11.85 -5.03 11.92
C ARG A 21 12.10 -5.17 13.41
N ALA A 22 11.95 -4.09 14.17
CA ALA A 22 12.19 -4.08 15.59
C ALA A 22 11.16 -4.96 16.34
N ILE A 23 9.88 -4.83 16.06
CA ILE A 23 8.83 -5.68 16.65
C ILE A 23 9.07 -7.14 16.28
N HIS A 24 9.34 -7.43 14.99
CA HIS A 24 9.60 -8.79 14.52
C HIS A 24 10.82 -9.43 15.19
N ALA A 25 11.92 -8.70 15.33
CA ALA A 25 13.11 -9.17 16.05
C ALA A 25 12.79 -9.45 17.52
N LYS A 26 12.05 -8.55 18.17
CA LYS A 26 11.67 -8.68 19.59
C LYS A 26 10.76 -9.88 19.83
N LEU A 27 9.75 -10.08 18.98
CA LEU A 27 8.85 -11.23 19.13
C LEU A 27 9.56 -12.58 18.89
N LYS A 28 10.52 -12.63 17.93
CA LYS A 28 11.37 -13.82 17.73
C LYS A 28 12.21 -14.13 18.98
N GLN A 29 12.75 -13.11 19.62
CA GLN A 29 13.52 -13.28 20.86
C GLN A 29 12.65 -13.80 22.00
N MET A 30 11.39 -13.34 22.10
CA MET A 30 10.48 -13.74 23.19
C MET A 30 9.83 -15.10 22.96
N GLY A 31 9.63 -15.51 21.70
CA GLY A 31 8.93 -16.75 21.34
C GLY A 31 7.42 -16.71 21.58
N GLY A 32 6.69 -17.63 20.96
CA GLY A 32 5.24 -17.80 21.19
C GLY A 32 4.33 -16.84 20.41
N TYR A 33 4.86 -16.03 19.48
CA TYR A 33 4.13 -15.01 18.75
C TYR A 33 4.36 -15.11 17.23
N ALA A 34 3.40 -14.61 16.43
CA ALA A 34 3.56 -14.27 15.01
C ALA A 34 3.06 -12.84 14.78
N LEU A 35 3.71 -12.10 13.87
CA LEU A 35 3.38 -10.72 13.55
C LEU A 35 2.61 -10.64 12.23
N TYR A 36 1.42 -10.06 12.29
CA TYR A 36 0.57 -9.79 11.14
C TYR A 36 0.51 -8.27 10.91
N VAL A 37 1.01 -7.81 9.80
CA VAL A 37 1.04 -6.39 9.45
C VAL A 37 -0.07 -6.12 8.43
N LEU A 38 -1.12 -5.44 8.86
CA LEU A 38 -2.18 -4.93 7.98
C LEU A 38 -1.78 -3.53 7.53
N THR A 39 -1.52 -3.37 6.24
CA THR A 39 -0.99 -2.11 5.71
C THR A 39 -1.68 -1.72 4.41
N SER A 40 -1.74 -0.41 4.17
CA SER A 40 -2.22 0.21 2.93
C SER A 40 -1.09 0.98 2.25
N TYR A 41 -1.36 1.54 1.06
CA TYR A 41 -0.35 2.27 0.27
C TYR A 41 -0.33 3.76 0.51
N GLY A 42 -1.36 4.32 1.13
CA GLY A 42 -1.59 5.75 1.12
C GLY A 42 -1.82 6.37 2.49
N ILE A 43 -1.66 7.67 2.51
CA ILE A 43 -2.17 8.56 3.55
C ILE A 43 -3.52 9.05 3.02
N PHE A 44 -4.61 8.75 3.74
CA PHE A 44 -5.97 9.03 3.30
C PHE A 44 -6.34 10.49 3.62
N PHE A 45 -6.37 11.33 2.58
CA PHE A 45 -6.76 12.73 2.74
C PHE A 45 -8.18 13.03 2.28
N ASN A 46 -8.78 12.20 1.40
CA ASN A 46 -9.98 12.59 0.64
C ASN A 46 -10.96 11.44 0.51
N GLU A 47 -11.44 10.73 1.39
CA GLU A 47 -12.51 9.71 1.28
C GLU A 47 -12.88 9.30 -0.18
N SER A 48 -11.87 9.17 -1.05
CA SER A 48 -12.05 8.83 -2.45
C SER A 48 -12.47 7.36 -2.62
N ALA A 49 -12.99 7.01 -3.78
CA ALA A 49 -13.29 5.61 -4.09
C ALA A 49 -12.02 4.72 -4.01
N TYR A 50 -10.86 5.27 -4.38
CA TYR A 50 -9.58 4.60 -4.24
C TYR A 50 -9.21 4.37 -2.76
N ASP A 51 -9.43 5.37 -1.90
CA ASP A 51 -9.15 5.25 -0.46
C ASP A 51 -10.01 4.16 0.21
N LYS A 52 -11.24 3.95 -0.27
CA LYS A 52 -12.09 2.84 0.23
C LYS A 52 -11.50 1.47 -0.10
N GLY A 53 -10.96 1.30 -1.31
CA GLY A 53 -10.26 0.08 -1.70
C GLY A 53 -9.05 -0.19 -0.80
N GLU A 54 -8.22 0.83 -0.58
CA GLU A 54 -7.06 0.76 0.32
C GLU A 54 -7.45 0.41 1.76
N GLN A 55 -8.50 1.05 2.28
CA GLN A 55 -8.96 0.86 3.66
C GLN A 55 -9.59 -0.51 3.90
N SER A 56 -9.98 -1.22 2.83
CA SER A 56 -10.61 -2.54 2.93
C SER A 56 -9.80 -3.53 3.77
N ILE A 57 -8.46 -3.43 3.75
CA ILE A 57 -7.57 -4.34 4.46
C ILE A 57 -7.82 -4.34 5.98
N TYR A 58 -8.21 -3.21 6.55
CA TYR A 58 -8.47 -3.11 7.98
C TYR A 58 -9.80 -3.77 8.40
N SER A 59 -10.65 -4.17 7.43
CA SER A 59 -11.83 -4.98 7.73
C SER A 59 -11.48 -6.43 8.10
N LEU A 60 -10.26 -6.90 7.80
CA LEU A 60 -9.77 -8.19 8.27
C LEU A 60 -9.73 -8.29 9.80
N LEU A 61 -9.74 -7.16 10.51
CA LEU A 61 -9.94 -7.14 11.97
C LEU A 61 -11.32 -7.72 12.40
N ASP A 62 -12.30 -7.74 11.50
CA ASP A 62 -13.60 -8.33 11.77
C ASP A 62 -13.59 -9.85 11.55
N GLU A 63 -12.76 -10.33 10.65
CA GLU A 63 -12.72 -11.72 10.21
C GLU A 63 -11.69 -12.58 10.98
N VAL A 64 -10.68 -11.94 11.58
CA VAL A 64 -9.55 -12.62 12.25
C VAL A 64 -9.56 -12.33 13.75
N GLU A 65 -9.30 -13.35 14.55
CA GLU A 65 -9.05 -13.20 15.98
C GLU A 65 -7.57 -12.92 16.23
N PHE A 66 -7.28 -11.72 16.73
CA PHE A 66 -5.94 -11.31 17.17
C PHE A 66 -5.89 -11.26 18.69
N ASP A 67 -4.76 -11.68 19.27
CA ASP A 67 -4.53 -11.64 20.71
C ASP A 67 -4.13 -10.25 21.22
N GLY A 68 -3.56 -9.43 20.33
CA GLY A 68 -3.16 -8.05 20.62
C GLY A 68 -2.92 -7.24 19.37
N CYS A 69 -2.93 -5.91 19.49
CA CYS A 69 -2.77 -5.01 18.37
C CYS A 69 -1.85 -3.82 18.70
N ILE A 70 -0.98 -3.46 17.78
CA ILE A 70 -0.18 -2.23 17.82
C ILE A 70 -0.68 -1.32 16.70
N LEU A 71 -1.02 -0.08 17.03
CA LEU A 71 -1.40 0.95 16.08
C LEU A 71 -0.17 1.81 15.79
N ASP A 72 0.42 1.66 14.60
CA ASP A 72 1.59 2.44 14.13
C ASP A 72 1.19 3.32 12.95
N CYS A 73 0.09 3.98 13.06
CA CYS A 73 -0.34 4.90 12.04
C CYS A 73 -0.90 6.14 12.71
N ASN A 74 -0.35 7.27 12.31
CA ASN A 74 -1.06 8.52 12.45
C ASN A 74 -2.14 8.53 11.36
N LEU A 75 -3.03 7.54 11.37
CA LEU A 75 -4.21 7.48 10.49
C LEU A 75 -5.15 8.65 10.78
N GLY A 76 -4.54 9.68 11.35
CA GLY A 76 -5.13 10.97 11.58
C GLY A 76 -6.34 10.87 12.50
N ARG A 77 -6.83 11.88 12.79
CA ARG A 77 -8.03 12.35 13.43
C ARG A 77 -9.29 11.89 12.68
N ASP A 78 -9.13 10.94 11.72
CA ASP A 78 -10.12 10.53 10.76
C ASP A 78 -11.03 9.45 11.32
N LYS A 79 -12.23 9.40 10.77
CA LYS A 79 -13.29 8.42 10.99
C LYS A 79 -12.76 6.97 10.96
N LEU A 80 -11.78 6.67 10.10
CA LEU A 80 -11.16 5.36 9.99
C LEU A 80 -10.44 4.94 11.28
N PHE A 81 -9.59 5.80 11.83
CA PHE A 81 -8.84 5.50 13.06
C PHE A 81 -9.77 5.27 14.25
N LYS A 82 -10.81 6.11 14.38
CA LYS A 82 -11.85 5.92 15.38
C LYS A 82 -12.56 4.58 15.19
N ASN A 83 -12.93 4.23 13.97
CA ASN A 83 -13.57 2.95 13.64
C ASN A 83 -12.69 1.75 14.04
N ILE A 84 -11.38 1.82 13.77
CA ILE A 84 -10.43 0.75 14.16
C ILE A 84 -10.39 0.61 15.68
N ILE A 85 -10.26 1.71 16.42
CA ILE A 85 -10.26 1.70 17.90
C ILE A 85 -11.59 1.15 18.43
N ASP A 86 -12.71 1.58 17.88
CA ASP A 86 -14.04 1.11 18.31
C ASP A 86 -14.21 -0.40 18.07
N LYS A 87 -13.71 -0.92 16.94
CA LYS A 87 -13.68 -2.36 16.64
C LYS A 87 -12.81 -3.14 17.64
N LEU A 88 -11.58 -2.67 17.92
CA LEU A 88 -10.69 -3.32 18.87
C LEU A 88 -11.32 -3.36 20.29
N LYS A 89 -11.95 -2.26 20.71
CA LYS A 89 -12.68 -2.19 21.99
C LYS A 89 -13.88 -3.16 22.03
N ALA A 90 -14.69 -3.19 20.97
CA ALA A 90 -15.85 -4.06 20.86
C ALA A 90 -15.46 -5.55 20.94
N LYS A 91 -14.35 -5.92 20.30
CA LYS A 91 -13.79 -7.29 20.35
C LYS A 91 -12.96 -7.57 21.59
N LYS A 92 -12.76 -6.58 22.47
CA LYS A 92 -11.92 -6.68 23.67
C LYS A 92 -10.48 -7.12 23.36
N ILE A 93 -9.94 -6.74 22.20
CA ILE A 93 -8.56 -6.99 21.83
C ILE A 93 -7.68 -5.98 22.55
N PRO A 94 -6.67 -6.40 23.34
CA PRO A 94 -5.69 -5.50 23.93
C PRO A 94 -4.92 -4.74 22.85
N PHE A 95 -4.75 -3.43 22.99
CA PHE A 95 -4.02 -2.65 22.00
C PHE A 95 -3.30 -1.44 22.60
N VAL A 96 -2.25 -1.01 21.91
CA VAL A 96 -1.41 0.14 22.25
C VAL A 96 -1.13 0.98 20.99
N ALA A 97 -0.81 2.25 21.17
CA ALA A 97 -0.37 3.13 20.09
C ALA A 97 1.17 3.27 20.09
N ASN A 98 1.76 3.25 18.91
CA ASN A 98 3.19 3.41 18.68
C ASN A 98 3.48 4.77 18.06
N ASN A 99 4.31 5.55 18.74
CA ASN A 99 4.86 6.82 18.24
C ASN A 99 3.84 7.96 18.04
N PHE A 100 2.66 7.86 18.62
CA PHE A 100 1.68 8.95 18.71
C PHE A 100 0.79 8.75 19.93
N GLY A 101 0.30 9.88 20.50
CA GLY A 101 -0.63 9.86 21.61
C GLY A 101 -2.07 9.74 21.12
N ALA A 102 -2.83 8.77 21.65
CA ALA A 102 -4.25 8.62 21.39
C ALA A 102 -5.05 8.69 22.69
N VAL A 103 -6.15 9.43 22.70
CA VAL A 103 -6.97 9.63 23.90
C VAL A 103 -7.50 8.29 24.44
N GLY A 104 -7.13 7.97 25.66
CA GLY A 104 -7.58 6.75 26.36
C GLY A 104 -6.96 5.45 25.83
N VAL A 105 -5.84 5.52 25.11
CA VAL A 105 -5.07 4.37 24.61
C VAL A 105 -3.67 4.42 25.20
N PRO A 106 -3.16 3.34 25.81
CA PRO A 106 -1.78 3.26 26.23
C PRO A 106 -0.86 3.47 25.04
N SER A 107 0.06 4.42 25.12
CA SER A 107 0.88 4.88 24.01
C SER A 107 2.33 4.98 24.41
N VAL A 108 3.26 4.68 23.50
CA VAL A 108 4.67 5.04 23.62
C VAL A 108 4.91 6.18 22.63
N VAL A 109 5.37 7.32 23.16
CA VAL A 109 5.59 8.54 22.36
C VAL A 109 6.98 9.10 22.64
N MET A 110 7.56 9.76 21.65
CA MET A 110 8.79 10.52 21.87
C MET A 110 8.52 11.66 22.86
N ASP A 111 9.45 11.87 23.79
CA ASP A 111 9.41 12.99 24.73
C ASP A 111 9.81 14.30 23.99
N GLY A 112 8.82 14.95 23.42
CA GLY A 112 9.00 16.21 22.70
C GLY A 112 9.44 17.37 23.62
N TYR A 113 9.04 17.34 24.89
CA TYR A 113 9.42 18.35 25.88
C TYR A 113 10.92 18.27 26.17
N GLU A 114 11.40 17.13 26.63
CA GLU A 114 12.81 16.92 26.97
C GLU A 114 13.72 17.09 25.75
N ALA A 115 13.32 16.57 24.58
CA ALA A 115 14.05 16.73 23.33
C ALA A 115 14.27 18.21 23.00
N THR A 116 13.22 19.02 23.13
CA THR A 116 13.29 20.46 22.89
C THR A 116 14.15 21.18 23.93
N CYS A 117 13.96 20.86 25.22
CA CYS A 117 14.77 21.42 26.29
C CYS A 117 16.27 21.15 26.05
N GLU A 118 16.67 19.95 25.68
CA GLU A 118 18.08 19.62 25.40
C GLU A 118 18.67 20.44 24.27
N VAL A 119 17.95 20.53 23.15
CA VAL A 119 18.42 21.30 21.97
C VAL A 119 18.51 22.78 22.28
N ILE A 120 17.50 23.39 22.91
CA ILE A 120 17.49 24.81 23.26
C ILE A 120 18.59 25.13 24.29
N LYS A 121 18.75 24.28 25.33
CA LYS A 121 19.85 24.44 26.32
C LYS A 121 21.22 24.37 25.68
N HIS A 122 21.43 23.49 24.71
CA HIS A 122 22.66 23.40 23.96
C HIS A 122 22.93 24.69 23.16
N LEU A 123 21.94 25.21 22.43
CA LEU A 123 22.05 26.43 21.66
C LEU A 123 22.39 27.63 22.54
N ILE A 124 21.77 27.74 23.71
CA ILE A 124 22.03 28.86 24.66
C ILE A 124 23.42 28.70 25.31
N ASN A 125 23.72 27.54 25.87
CA ASN A 125 24.93 27.36 26.70
C ASN A 125 26.20 27.23 25.87
N LYS A 126 26.14 26.60 24.69
CA LYS A 126 27.31 26.31 23.85
C LYS A 126 27.55 27.40 22.80
N HIS A 127 26.46 27.95 22.26
CA HIS A 127 26.51 28.90 21.13
C HIS A 127 26.05 30.32 21.48
N ASN A 128 25.64 30.56 22.73
CA ASN A 128 25.16 31.87 23.22
C ASN A 128 23.93 32.40 22.44
N CYS A 129 23.13 31.52 21.83
CA CYS A 129 21.94 31.92 21.09
C CYS A 129 20.91 32.58 22.02
N LYS A 130 20.35 33.73 21.59
CA LYS A 130 19.29 34.46 22.32
C LYS A 130 18.02 34.59 21.50
N LYS A 131 18.14 34.58 20.19
CA LYS A 131 17.02 34.68 19.24
C LYS A 131 16.89 33.37 18.50
N ILE A 132 15.96 32.53 18.93
CA ILE A 132 15.77 31.18 18.40
C ILE A 132 14.40 31.12 17.76
N ASN A 133 14.30 30.74 16.47
CA ASN A 133 13.05 30.49 15.81
C ASN A 133 12.69 28.99 15.96
N LEU A 134 11.42 28.68 16.19
CA LEU A 134 10.89 27.33 16.26
C LEU A 134 9.93 27.10 15.09
N VAL A 135 10.15 26.03 14.31
CA VAL A 135 9.28 25.61 13.22
C VAL A 135 8.59 24.29 13.59
N CYS A 136 7.29 24.36 13.80
CA CYS A 136 6.43 23.22 14.11
C CYS A 136 5.73 22.68 12.85
N THR A 137 5.23 21.46 12.92
CA THR A 137 4.32 20.91 11.90
C THR A 137 2.87 21.39 12.15
N LEU A 138 2.01 21.25 11.14
CA LEU A 138 0.59 21.64 11.25
C LEU A 138 -0.26 20.63 12.01
N ASP A 139 0.31 19.48 12.34
CA ASP A 139 -0.42 18.46 13.07
C ASP A 139 -0.73 18.94 14.49
N ASN A 140 -1.90 18.58 15.00
CA ASN A 140 -2.31 18.90 16.37
C ASN A 140 -1.94 17.71 17.28
N ASP A 141 -0.67 17.38 17.39
CA ASP A 141 -0.16 16.27 18.18
C ASP A 141 0.33 16.76 19.55
N SER A 142 0.14 15.97 20.58
CA SER A 142 0.66 16.25 21.94
C SER A 142 2.17 16.47 21.94
N VAL A 143 2.90 15.81 21.04
CA VAL A 143 4.36 15.98 20.88
C VAL A 143 4.72 17.41 20.47
N ILE A 144 3.88 18.06 19.64
CA ILE A 144 4.09 19.46 19.22
C ILE A 144 3.81 20.42 20.37
N GLU A 145 2.73 20.18 21.12
CA GLU A 145 2.40 20.97 22.32
C GLU A 145 3.52 20.87 23.35
N ASP A 146 4.05 19.67 23.57
CA ASP A 146 5.18 19.41 24.45
C ASP A 146 6.47 20.11 23.97
N ALA A 147 6.75 20.08 22.68
CA ALA A 147 7.90 20.75 22.10
C ALA A 147 7.82 22.30 22.27
N VAL A 148 6.64 22.89 21.98
CA VAL A 148 6.41 24.33 22.18
C VAL A 148 6.52 24.71 23.67
N ARG A 149 6.01 23.86 24.58
CA ARG A 149 6.14 24.06 26.02
C ARG A 149 7.62 24.02 26.44
N GLY A 150 8.36 22.99 26.01
CA GLY A 150 9.79 22.85 26.27
C GLY A 150 10.60 24.03 25.77
N TYR A 151 10.30 24.56 24.59
CA TYR A 151 10.90 25.77 24.05
C TYR A 151 10.63 26.98 24.94
N LYS A 152 9.36 27.25 25.29
CA LYS A 152 8.97 28.40 26.10
C LYS A 152 9.54 28.33 27.51
N ASP A 153 9.51 27.18 28.14
CA ASP A 153 9.96 27.00 29.52
C ASP A 153 11.50 27.10 29.61
N THR A 154 12.22 26.54 28.62
CA THR A 154 13.68 26.68 28.57
C THR A 154 14.12 28.14 28.37
N LEU A 155 13.48 28.89 27.44
CA LEU A 155 13.81 30.32 27.30
C LEU A 155 13.58 31.11 28.59
N LYS A 156 12.47 30.85 29.30
CA LYS A 156 12.20 31.48 30.59
C LYS A 156 13.24 31.12 31.66
N GLU A 157 13.66 29.83 31.71
CA GLU A 157 14.71 29.35 32.63
C GLU A 157 16.00 30.17 32.47
N TYR A 158 16.33 30.54 31.23
CA TYR A 158 17.51 31.36 30.92
C TYR A 158 17.23 32.87 30.85
N SER A 159 16.05 33.32 31.30
CA SER A 159 15.65 34.74 31.28
C SER A 159 15.66 35.37 29.87
N ILE A 160 15.39 34.56 28.84
CA ILE A 160 15.23 35.02 27.46
C ILE A 160 13.75 35.29 27.20
N THR A 161 13.42 36.41 26.57
CA THR A 161 12.04 36.78 26.26
C THR A 161 11.45 35.84 25.23
N VAL A 162 10.29 35.24 25.55
CA VAL A 162 9.53 34.44 24.61
C VAL A 162 8.77 35.35 23.66
N GLU A 163 9.08 35.28 22.37
CA GLU A 163 8.40 36.00 21.31
C GLU A 163 7.56 35.04 20.49
N GLU A 164 6.22 35.07 20.61
CA GLU A 164 5.31 34.16 19.86
C GLU A 164 5.51 34.23 18.35
N ARG A 165 5.92 35.39 17.80
CA ARG A 165 6.21 35.54 16.36
C ARG A 165 7.38 34.70 15.87
N ARG A 166 8.20 34.14 16.78
CA ARG A 166 9.32 33.22 16.45
C ARG A 166 8.87 31.76 16.33
N ILE A 167 7.59 31.45 16.58
CA ILE A 167 7.03 30.12 16.43
C ILE A 167 6.20 30.09 15.14
N SER A 168 6.60 29.25 14.19
CA SER A 168 5.91 29.06 12.90
C SER A 168 5.34 27.64 12.78
N TYR A 169 4.24 27.50 12.07
CA TYR A 169 3.59 26.20 11.81
C TYR A 169 3.47 25.99 10.30
N ARG A 170 4.00 24.87 9.78
CA ARG A 170 4.01 24.55 8.35
C ARG A 170 3.86 23.04 8.10
N ALA A 171 3.27 22.70 6.97
CA ALA A 171 3.26 21.33 6.49
C ALA A 171 4.68 20.81 6.24
N VAL A 172 4.90 19.51 6.41
CA VAL A 172 6.21 18.88 6.17
C VAL A 172 6.45 18.80 4.66
N SER A 173 7.39 19.61 4.15
CA SER A 173 7.80 19.60 2.75
C SER A 173 9.23 20.12 2.61
N LEU A 174 10.00 19.56 1.68
CA LEU A 174 11.35 20.03 1.36
C LEU A 174 11.32 21.42 0.67
N SER A 175 10.30 21.67 -0.15
CA SER A 175 10.16 22.93 -0.89
C SER A 175 9.75 24.13 -0.03
N ILE A 176 9.41 23.90 1.23
CA ILE A 176 8.89 24.95 2.14
C ILE A 176 9.98 25.95 2.60
N GLY A 177 11.27 25.65 2.40
CA GLY A 177 12.37 26.48 2.89
C GLY A 177 12.24 27.95 2.51
N ARG A 178 11.97 28.22 1.23
CA ARG A 178 11.75 29.59 0.72
C ARG A 178 10.55 30.29 1.36
N GLU A 179 9.45 29.56 1.53
CA GLU A 179 8.26 30.13 2.17
C GLU A 179 8.51 30.47 3.64
N LEU A 180 9.15 29.55 4.39
CA LEU A 180 9.56 29.78 5.78
C LEU A 180 10.47 30.97 5.92
N TRP A 181 11.48 31.08 5.06
CA TRP A 181 12.41 32.23 5.08
C TRP A 181 11.71 33.56 4.79
N ASN A 182 10.73 33.55 3.87
CA ASN A 182 9.89 34.70 3.58
C ASN A 182 8.93 35.03 4.74
N ASP A 183 8.41 34.03 5.43
CA ASP A 183 7.55 34.27 6.60
C ASP A 183 8.34 34.89 7.75
N PHE A 184 9.58 34.47 8.00
CA PHE A 184 10.45 35.10 8.97
C PHE A 184 10.70 36.57 8.65
N ALA A 185 10.78 36.94 7.36
CA ALA A 185 10.86 38.33 6.96
C ALA A 185 9.60 39.14 7.29
N LYS A 186 8.43 38.57 7.04
CA LYS A 186 7.13 39.23 7.28
C LYS A 186 6.90 39.58 8.76
N VAL A 187 7.41 38.73 9.66
CA VAL A 187 7.27 38.90 11.11
C VAL A 187 8.53 39.44 11.78
N ASP A 188 9.50 39.88 10.97
CA ASP A 188 10.77 40.47 11.44
C ASP A 188 11.54 39.55 12.42
N THR A 189 11.78 38.28 11.99
CA THR A 189 12.50 37.28 12.77
C THR A 189 13.64 36.61 11.99
N ARG A 190 14.12 37.22 10.89
CA ARG A 190 15.34 36.80 10.18
C ARG A 190 16.62 37.06 10.96
N ASP A 191 16.55 37.81 12.05
CA ASP A 191 17.63 38.10 12.97
C ASP A 191 17.91 36.95 13.96
N ALA A 192 17.45 35.73 13.64
CA ALA A 192 17.63 34.59 14.51
C ALA A 192 19.08 34.08 14.51
N ASP A 193 19.60 33.76 15.71
CA ASP A 193 20.89 33.11 15.91
C ASP A 193 20.79 31.62 15.52
N ALA A 194 19.62 31.05 15.74
CA ALA A 194 19.34 29.64 15.42
C ALA A 194 17.88 29.41 15.01
N ILE A 195 17.66 28.38 14.18
CA ILE A 195 16.34 27.86 13.85
C ILE A 195 16.28 26.38 14.26
N VAL A 196 15.27 26.05 15.07
CA VAL A 196 14.98 24.68 15.47
C VAL A 196 13.72 24.23 14.75
N CYS A 197 13.81 23.17 13.96
CA CYS A 197 12.69 22.61 13.23
C CYS A 197 12.18 21.35 13.93
N MET A 198 10.86 21.17 13.99
CA MET A 198 10.27 19.93 14.47
C MET A 198 10.71 18.74 13.64
N HIS A 199 10.82 18.91 12.33
CA HIS A 199 11.18 17.85 11.37
C HIS A 199 12.40 18.24 10.53
N ASP A 200 13.30 17.28 10.28
CA ASP A 200 14.54 17.50 9.52
C ASP A 200 14.32 17.89 8.05
N VAL A 201 13.21 17.52 7.45
CA VAL A 201 12.83 17.98 6.10
C VAL A 201 12.71 19.51 6.04
N HIS A 202 12.20 20.14 7.10
CA HIS A 202 12.18 21.60 7.21
C HIS A 202 13.60 22.17 7.33
N SER A 203 14.45 21.54 8.16
CA SER A 203 15.85 21.99 8.33
C SER A 203 16.64 21.87 7.03
N ILE A 204 16.47 20.76 6.29
CA ILE A 204 17.12 20.58 4.98
C ILE A 204 16.61 21.62 3.97
N GLY A 205 15.29 21.82 3.88
CA GLY A 205 14.71 22.83 2.99
C GLY A 205 15.18 24.26 3.30
N LEU A 206 15.27 24.62 4.59
CA LEU A 206 15.82 25.90 5.02
C LEU A 206 17.32 26.01 4.73
N CYS A 207 18.10 24.95 4.92
CA CYS A 207 19.52 24.95 4.60
C CYS A 207 19.76 25.28 3.12
N LEU A 208 19.02 24.62 2.21
CA LEU A 208 19.11 24.88 0.78
C LEU A 208 18.75 26.36 0.43
N GLU A 209 17.66 26.87 1.00
CA GLU A 209 17.26 28.26 0.76
C GLU A 209 18.27 29.27 1.32
N LEU A 210 18.77 29.03 2.54
CA LEU A 210 19.77 29.92 3.18
C LEU A 210 21.08 29.95 2.39
N GLU A 211 21.54 28.80 1.88
CA GLU A 211 22.71 28.74 1.00
C GLU A 211 22.48 29.51 -0.31
N GLU A 212 21.29 29.42 -0.93
CA GLU A 212 20.93 30.22 -2.11
C GLU A 212 20.92 31.73 -1.82
N GLN A 213 20.60 32.15 -0.58
CA GLN A 213 20.61 33.54 -0.15
C GLN A 213 22.01 34.01 0.32
N GLY A 214 23.02 33.13 0.28
CA GLY A 214 24.40 33.44 0.65
C GLY A 214 24.73 33.36 2.14
N TYR A 215 23.86 32.75 2.95
CA TYR A 215 24.15 32.47 4.35
C TYR A 215 25.02 31.22 4.49
N MET A 216 25.95 31.25 5.43
CA MET A 216 26.77 30.09 5.80
C MET A 216 26.22 29.44 7.07
N ILE A 217 26.12 28.11 7.03
CA ILE A 217 25.66 27.29 8.16
C ILE A 217 26.85 26.46 8.64
N PRO A 218 27.26 26.58 9.89
CA PRO A 218 26.58 27.26 11.02
C PRO A 218 27.03 28.69 11.28
N GLU A 219 27.91 29.28 10.49
CA GLU A 219 28.62 30.54 10.80
C GLU A 219 27.66 31.73 10.96
N ASP A 220 26.69 31.88 10.06
CA ASP A 220 25.72 32.99 10.10
C ASP A 220 24.44 32.60 10.86
N ILE A 221 24.03 31.36 10.78
CA ILE A 221 22.82 30.85 11.43
C ILE A 221 22.93 29.35 11.73
N ILE A 222 22.51 28.93 12.90
CA ILE A 222 22.53 27.54 13.34
C ILE A 222 21.20 26.86 12.97
N LEU A 223 21.24 25.63 12.46
CA LEU A 223 20.08 24.81 12.22
C LEU A 223 20.07 23.52 13.05
N CYS A 224 18.94 23.26 13.72
CA CYS A 224 18.73 22.00 14.46
C CYS A 224 17.37 21.39 14.12
N SER A 225 17.22 20.10 14.39
CA SER A 225 15.95 19.38 14.23
C SER A 225 15.58 18.58 15.47
N LEU A 226 14.30 18.57 15.85
CA LEU A 226 13.80 17.71 16.94
C LEU A 226 13.55 16.27 16.49
N ILE A 227 13.45 16.04 15.17
CA ILE A 227 13.35 14.71 14.57
C ILE A 227 14.40 14.62 13.47
N ARG A 228 15.40 13.76 13.67
CA ARG A 228 16.42 13.42 12.67
C ARG A 228 16.11 12.09 12.00
N SER A 229 16.32 12.05 10.70
CA SER A 229 16.23 10.83 9.90
C SER A 229 17.58 10.51 9.24
N THR A 230 17.62 9.44 8.47
CA THR A 230 18.78 9.06 7.64
C THR A 230 19.18 10.18 6.68
N ASN A 231 18.21 10.96 6.17
CA ASN A 231 18.46 12.07 5.25
C ASN A 231 19.27 13.19 5.92
N SER A 232 18.92 13.58 7.15
CA SER A 232 19.62 14.62 7.91
C SER A 232 21.06 14.23 8.27
N VAL A 233 21.34 12.93 8.42
CA VAL A 233 22.71 12.44 8.65
C VAL A 233 23.54 12.45 7.36
N ALA A 234 22.91 12.21 6.20
CA ALA A 234 23.57 12.22 4.90
C ALA A 234 23.74 13.61 4.30
N PHE A 235 22.99 14.60 4.77
CA PHE A 235 23.03 15.98 4.31
C PHE A 235 24.31 16.70 4.75
N ARG A 236 24.68 17.81 4.07
CA ARG A 236 25.84 18.64 4.42
C ARG A 236 25.45 20.11 4.50
N PRO A 237 25.74 20.78 5.64
CA PRO A 237 26.23 20.18 6.89
C PRO A 237 25.21 19.19 7.50
N ASP A 238 25.69 18.13 8.16
CA ASP A 238 24.80 17.16 8.81
C ASP A 238 23.98 17.85 9.91
N ILE A 239 22.66 17.61 9.86
CA ILE A 239 21.70 18.33 10.72
C ILE A 239 21.82 17.84 12.16
N SER A 240 22.09 18.75 13.08
CA SER A 240 22.08 18.54 14.53
C SER A 240 20.66 18.34 15.06
N GLY A 241 20.49 17.56 16.12
CA GLY A 241 19.16 17.39 16.72
C GLY A 241 18.97 16.06 17.43
N VAL A 242 17.76 15.52 17.40
CA VAL A 242 17.38 14.32 18.16
C VAL A 242 17.02 13.17 17.23
N ASP A 243 17.72 12.05 17.38
CA ASP A 243 17.35 10.77 16.76
C ASP A 243 16.19 10.18 17.55
N ARG A 244 15.03 10.01 16.89
CA ARG A 244 13.81 9.48 17.53
C ARG A 244 13.91 8.02 17.91
N MET A 245 14.77 7.26 17.22
CA MET A 245 14.98 5.81 17.46
C MET A 245 13.68 5.00 17.31
N ASP A 246 13.02 5.11 16.17
CA ASP A 246 11.73 4.47 15.88
C ASP A 246 11.69 2.98 16.23
N GLY A 247 12.74 2.22 15.94
CA GLY A 247 12.84 0.82 16.32
C GLY A 247 12.76 0.58 17.84
N SER A 248 13.44 1.41 18.64
CA SER A 248 13.42 1.28 20.11
C SER A 248 12.06 1.67 20.69
N ILE A 249 11.38 2.67 20.12
CA ILE A 249 10.01 3.01 20.47
C ILE A 249 9.08 1.82 20.18
N ALA A 250 9.26 1.18 19.02
CA ALA A 250 8.46 0.03 18.58
C ALA A 250 8.67 -1.20 19.50
N GLU A 251 9.92 -1.48 19.90
CA GLU A 251 10.21 -2.53 20.89
C GLU A 251 9.50 -2.25 22.22
N ARG A 252 9.56 -0.99 22.69
CA ARG A 252 8.89 -0.59 23.92
C ARG A 252 7.36 -0.68 23.80
N SER A 253 6.80 -0.34 22.63
CA SER A 253 5.38 -0.49 22.37
C SER A 253 4.94 -1.96 22.38
N PHE A 254 5.75 -2.86 21.85
CA PHE A 254 5.49 -4.29 21.95
C PHE A 254 5.54 -4.80 23.40
N GLU A 255 6.53 -4.38 24.19
CA GLU A 255 6.61 -4.70 25.62
C GLU A 255 5.38 -4.17 26.38
N LEU A 256 4.97 -2.93 26.10
CA LEU A 256 3.76 -2.33 26.67
C LEU A 256 2.51 -3.13 26.30
N LEU A 257 2.39 -3.59 25.04
CA LEU A 257 1.28 -4.46 24.62
C LEU A 257 1.25 -5.75 25.44
N ILE A 258 2.40 -6.39 25.66
CA ILE A 258 2.49 -7.61 26.48
C ILE A 258 2.04 -7.34 27.92
N ASP A 259 2.40 -6.19 28.51
CA ASP A 259 1.95 -5.80 29.84
C ASP A 259 0.42 -5.62 29.88
N VAL A 260 -0.16 -4.94 28.88
CA VAL A 260 -1.63 -4.79 28.73
C VAL A 260 -2.33 -6.14 28.55
N MET A 261 -1.78 -7.03 27.69
CA MET A 261 -2.33 -8.38 27.48
C MET A 261 -2.31 -9.24 28.75
N ASN A 262 -1.37 -9.00 29.66
CA ASN A 262 -1.26 -9.67 30.94
C ASN A 262 -2.10 -8.99 32.05
N GLY A 263 -2.89 -7.96 31.70
CA GLY A 263 -3.77 -7.26 32.67
C GLY A 263 -3.05 -6.35 33.66
N LYS A 264 -1.80 -5.94 33.35
CA LYS A 264 -1.09 -4.98 34.19
C LYS A 264 -1.66 -3.57 34.00
N GLU A 265 -1.75 -2.81 35.06
CA GLU A 265 -2.00 -1.37 34.96
C GLU A 265 -0.77 -0.67 34.36
N VAL A 266 -0.99 0.11 33.30
CA VAL A 266 0.05 0.84 32.59
C VAL A 266 -0.33 2.32 32.44
N PRO A 267 0.64 3.24 32.44
CA PRO A 267 0.37 4.64 32.13
C PRO A 267 -0.22 4.77 30.72
N LEU A 268 -1.14 5.73 30.52
CA LEU A 268 -1.69 6.02 29.20
C LEU A 268 -0.64 6.60 28.25
N ILE A 269 0.31 7.39 28.78
CA ILE A 269 1.41 7.94 27.99
C ILE A 269 2.73 7.46 28.59
N ASN A 270 3.54 6.80 27.79
CA ASN A 270 4.89 6.36 28.12
C ASN A 270 5.87 7.13 27.26
N TYR A 271 6.58 8.06 27.87
CA TYR A 271 7.56 8.88 27.16
C TYR A 271 8.83 8.09 26.89
N PHE A 272 9.32 8.20 25.64
CA PHE A 272 10.59 7.63 25.20
C PHE A 272 11.57 8.77 24.88
N ARG A 273 12.74 8.74 25.50
CA ARG A 273 13.76 9.77 25.28
C ARG A 273 14.60 9.42 24.04
N GLY A 274 14.59 10.31 23.06
CA GLY A 274 15.44 10.22 21.88
C GLY A 274 16.92 10.44 22.25
N LYS A 275 17.81 10.14 21.30
CA LYS A 275 19.25 10.39 21.45
C LYS A 275 19.64 11.67 20.76
N THR A 276 20.20 12.62 21.52
CA THR A 276 20.65 13.91 20.98
C THR A 276 22.00 13.79 20.30
N TYR A 277 22.16 14.48 19.18
CA TYR A 277 23.36 14.57 18.37
C TYR A 277 23.60 16.00 17.93
N PHE A 278 24.82 16.51 18.12
CA PHE A 278 25.21 17.85 17.72
C PHE A 278 26.40 17.77 16.77
N GLY A 279 26.18 18.16 15.51
CA GLY A 279 27.12 18.00 14.39
C GLY A 279 27.39 19.25 13.61
N GLY A 280 27.51 19.14 12.30
CA GLY A 280 27.94 20.20 11.40
C GLY A 280 27.03 21.44 11.40
N SER A 281 25.71 21.24 11.40
CA SER A 281 24.77 22.37 11.28
C SER A 281 24.66 23.25 12.53
N CYS A 282 25.24 22.84 13.67
CA CYS A 282 25.43 23.69 14.84
C CYS A 282 26.91 24.03 15.11
N GLY A 283 27.85 23.59 14.27
CA GLY A 283 29.27 23.84 14.41
C GLY A 283 29.98 23.03 15.51
N CYS A 284 29.30 22.05 16.12
CA CYS A 284 29.92 21.11 17.01
C CYS A 284 30.51 19.97 16.17
N SER A 285 31.81 20.12 15.84
CA SER A 285 32.52 19.13 15.02
C SER A 285 32.46 17.74 15.63
N ASN A 286 32.20 16.74 14.82
CA ASN A 286 32.26 15.34 15.20
C ASN A 286 33.19 14.55 14.33
N SER A 287 33.99 13.70 14.97
CA SER A 287 34.86 12.71 14.37
C SER A 287 34.09 11.49 13.76
N GLN A 288 32.99 11.75 13.03
CA GLN A 288 32.16 10.69 12.45
C GLN A 288 32.27 10.59 10.92
N ASP A 289 33.33 11.10 10.32
CA ASP A 289 33.52 11.11 8.86
C ASP A 289 33.43 9.70 8.23
N GLU A 290 33.93 8.65 8.89
CA GLU A 290 33.80 7.27 8.39
C GLU A 290 32.35 6.75 8.42
N MET A 291 31.60 7.04 9.49
CA MET A 291 30.19 6.61 9.61
C MET A 291 29.30 7.35 8.61
N ILE A 292 29.61 8.62 8.39
CA ILE A 292 28.94 9.49 7.42
C ILE A 292 29.24 9.03 6.00
N ALA A 293 30.50 8.76 5.66
CA ALA A 293 30.90 8.23 4.36
C ALA A 293 30.21 6.90 4.06
N LYS A 294 30.12 6.00 5.06
CA LYS A 294 29.43 4.72 4.93
C LYS A 294 27.93 4.88 4.70
N LYS A 295 27.26 5.81 5.42
CA LYS A 295 25.84 6.10 5.20
C LYS A 295 25.59 6.77 3.85
N TYR A 296 26.45 7.69 3.41
CA TYR A 296 26.36 8.26 2.06
C TYR A 296 26.53 7.20 0.98
N GLN A 297 27.48 6.29 1.14
CA GLN A 297 27.66 5.17 0.24
C GLN A 297 26.40 4.26 0.19
N GLN A 298 25.79 3.98 1.34
CA GLN A 298 24.53 3.24 1.41
C GLN A 298 23.39 3.97 0.70
N LEU A 299 23.30 5.30 0.85
CA LEU A 299 22.30 6.12 0.17
C LEU A 299 22.47 6.09 -1.36
N VAL A 300 23.71 6.19 -1.84
CA VAL A 300 24.03 6.09 -3.28
C VAL A 300 23.67 4.70 -3.80
N ILE A 301 24.03 3.65 -3.08
CA ILE A 301 23.67 2.28 -3.45
C ILE A 301 22.16 2.11 -3.51
N SER A 302 21.43 2.54 -2.47
CA SER A 302 19.97 2.44 -2.43
C SER A 302 19.29 3.20 -3.56
N LYS A 303 19.82 4.38 -3.94
CA LYS A 303 19.29 5.17 -5.07
C LYS A 303 19.53 4.49 -6.43
N VAL A 304 20.70 3.88 -6.61
CA VAL A 304 21.01 3.08 -7.83
C VAL A 304 20.15 1.83 -7.89
N GLU A 305 19.96 1.14 -6.76
CA GLU A 305 19.09 -0.03 -6.65
C GLU A 305 17.63 0.32 -6.94
N ALA A 306 17.12 1.43 -6.39
CA ALA A 306 15.77 1.92 -6.67
C ALA A 306 15.56 2.19 -8.17
N GLY A 307 16.53 2.83 -8.85
CA GLY A 307 16.48 3.05 -10.30
C GLY A 307 16.46 1.74 -11.11
N ASN A 308 17.22 0.74 -10.68
CA ASN A 308 17.23 -0.58 -11.31
C ASN A 308 15.92 -1.34 -11.05
N GLN A 309 15.34 -1.20 -9.87
CA GLN A 309 14.04 -1.79 -9.54
C GLN A 309 12.93 -1.21 -10.41
N ILE A 310 12.86 0.12 -10.57
CA ILE A 310 11.88 0.77 -11.46
C ILE A 310 11.95 0.19 -12.88
N ARG A 311 13.16 0.05 -13.43
CA ARG A 311 13.35 -0.52 -14.78
C ARG A 311 12.86 -1.96 -14.86
N ARG A 312 13.16 -2.79 -13.86
CA ARG A 312 12.65 -4.17 -13.80
C ARG A 312 11.13 -4.21 -13.71
N MET A 313 10.55 -3.34 -12.88
CA MET A 313 9.09 -3.25 -12.72
C MET A 313 8.40 -2.90 -14.04
N MET A 314 8.91 -1.92 -14.80
CA MET A 314 8.37 -1.59 -16.12
C MET A 314 8.36 -2.82 -17.03
N GLN A 315 9.45 -3.58 -17.07
CA GLN A 315 9.55 -4.80 -17.88
C GLN A 315 8.57 -5.89 -17.40
N TYR A 316 8.34 -6.02 -16.10
CA TYR A 316 7.36 -6.99 -15.58
C TYR A 316 5.92 -6.53 -15.83
N ASN A 317 5.66 -5.22 -15.83
CA ASN A 317 4.35 -4.67 -16.17
C ASN A 317 3.98 -4.99 -17.61
N ASP A 318 4.90 -4.78 -18.56
CA ASP A 318 4.69 -5.16 -19.97
C ASP A 318 4.29 -6.64 -20.09
N ASN A 319 4.99 -7.54 -19.37
CA ASN A 319 4.67 -8.98 -19.36
C ASN A 319 3.30 -9.30 -18.73
N LEU A 320 2.86 -8.53 -17.74
CA LEU A 320 1.54 -8.70 -17.12
C LEU A 320 0.41 -8.17 -18.01
N ASP A 321 0.65 -7.14 -18.81
CA ASP A 321 -0.36 -6.56 -19.71
C ASP A 321 -0.62 -7.44 -20.95
N GLU A 322 0.32 -8.31 -21.33
CA GLU A 322 0.22 -9.22 -22.46
C GLU A 322 -0.42 -10.57 -22.14
N VAL A 323 -0.77 -10.84 -20.89
CA VAL A 323 -1.32 -12.14 -20.49
C VAL A 323 -2.68 -12.44 -21.11
N SER A 324 -2.88 -13.70 -21.47
CA SER A 324 -4.09 -14.18 -22.15
C SER A 324 -4.90 -15.20 -21.35
N SER A 325 -4.36 -15.68 -20.22
CA SER A 325 -5.01 -16.62 -19.32
C SER A 325 -4.64 -16.35 -17.85
N VAL A 326 -5.44 -16.91 -16.93
CA VAL A 326 -5.19 -16.83 -15.47
C VAL A 326 -3.91 -17.57 -15.10
N GLU A 327 -3.60 -18.66 -15.77
CA GLU A 327 -2.38 -19.45 -15.57
C GLU A 327 -1.13 -18.65 -15.95
N GLU A 328 -1.15 -18.01 -17.11
CA GLU A 328 -0.06 -17.15 -17.59
C GLU A 328 0.13 -15.92 -16.68
N PHE A 329 -0.97 -15.33 -16.22
CA PHE A 329 -0.95 -14.25 -15.21
C PHE A 329 -0.25 -14.70 -13.93
N ALA A 330 -0.62 -15.87 -13.38
CA ALA A 330 0.00 -16.42 -12.17
C ALA A 330 1.50 -16.70 -12.35
N GLU A 331 1.93 -17.19 -13.52
CA GLU A 331 3.35 -17.42 -13.83
C GLU A 331 4.15 -16.12 -13.94
N ASN A 332 3.60 -15.11 -14.61
CA ASN A 332 4.27 -13.82 -14.76
C ASN A 332 4.33 -13.06 -13.43
N LEU A 333 3.31 -13.19 -12.58
CA LEU A 333 3.32 -12.68 -11.22
C LEU A 333 4.46 -13.32 -10.40
N GLN A 334 4.66 -14.62 -10.49
CA GLN A 334 5.77 -15.32 -9.84
C GLN A 334 7.12 -14.83 -10.33
N LYS A 335 7.29 -14.65 -11.65
CA LYS A 335 8.54 -14.11 -12.23
C LYS A 335 8.81 -12.68 -11.72
N MET A 336 7.77 -11.85 -11.62
CA MET A 336 7.87 -10.49 -11.10
C MET A 336 8.38 -10.47 -9.66
N PHE A 337 7.75 -11.22 -8.75
CA PHE A 337 8.16 -11.24 -7.34
C PHE A 337 9.54 -11.86 -7.14
N ASN A 338 9.89 -12.91 -7.88
CA ASN A 338 11.25 -13.47 -7.87
C ASN A 338 12.30 -12.43 -8.32
N GLY A 339 11.99 -11.67 -9.37
CA GLY A 339 12.87 -10.61 -9.86
C GLY A 339 13.00 -9.41 -8.91
N LEU A 340 12.03 -9.23 -8.02
CA LEU A 340 12.07 -8.26 -6.92
C LEU A 340 12.70 -8.81 -5.64
N ASN A 341 13.26 -10.02 -5.65
CA ASN A 341 13.77 -10.72 -4.48
C ASN A 341 12.74 -10.85 -3.35
N CYS A 342 11.48 -11.11 -3.72
CA CYS A 342 10.36 -11.27 -2.81
C CYS A 342 9.56 -12.50 -3.25
N SER A 343 10.14 -13.68 -3.04
CA SER A 343 9.61 -14.94 -3.59
C SER A 343 8.50 -15.57 -2.76
N GLN A 344 8.45 -15.29 -1.46
CA GLN A 344 7.47 -15.89 -0.56
C GLN A 344 6.21 -15.04 -0.45
N TYR A 345 5.24 -15.31 -1.30
CA TYR A 345 4.01 -14.52 -1.43
C TYR A 345 2.77 -15.39 -1.70
N PHE A 346 1.58 -14.80 -1.49
CA PHE A 346 0.29 -15.32 -1.94
C PHE A 346 -0.57 -14.19 -2.47
N LEU A 347 -1.15 -14.37 -3.66
CA LEU A 347 -2.27 -13.57 -4.16
C LEU A 347 -3.56 -14.28 -3.79
N CYS A 348 -4.30 -13.72 -2.83
CA CYS A 348 -5.54 -14.26 -2.28
C CYS A 348 -6.71 -13.44 -2.79
N LEU A 349 -7.61 -14.08 -3.57
CA LEU A 349 -8.72 -13.41 -4.24
C LEU A 349 -10.08 -13.88 -3.71
N ASN A 350 -11.05 -12.98 -3.76
CA ASN A 350 -12.48 -13.28 -3.62
C ASN A 350 -12.96 -14.14 -4.79
N LYS A 351 -13.97 -14.95 -4.57
CA LYS A 351 -14.57 -15.77 -5.64
C LYS A 351 -15.07 -14.91 -6.80
N GLY A 352 -15.71 -13.78 -6.50
CA GLY A 352 -16.17 -12.84 -7.51
C GLY A 352 -15.04 -12.27 -8.39
N ALA A 353 -13.84 -12.07 -7.83
CA ALA A 353 -12.67 -11.65 -8.59
C ALA A 353 -12.13 -12.76 -9.49
N ILE A 354 -12.15 -14.01 -9.02
CA ILE A 354 -11.74 -15.17 -9.83
C ILE A 354 -12.70 -15.36 -11.00
N ASP A 355 -14.00 -15.35 -10.75
CA ASP A 355 -15.02 -15.45 -11.81
C ASP A 355 -14.86 -14.30 -12.81
N TYR A 356 -14.55 -13.08 -12.35
CA TYR A 356 -14.34 -11.91 -13.18
C TYR A 356 -13.15 -12.07 -14.14
N ILE A 357 -12.00 -12.52 -13.66
CA ILE A 357 -10.80 -12.67 -14.51
C ILE A 357 -10.84 -13.93 -15.39
N ALA A 358 -11.64 -14.94 -15.03
CA ALA A 358 -11.73 -16.22 -15.76
C ALA A 358 -12.92 -16.28 -16.73
N THR A 359 -13.88 -15.37 -16.64
CA THR A 359 -15.10 -15.40 -17.45
C THR A 359 -15.49 -13.99 -17.93
N ASP A 360 -16.59 -13.91 -18.69
CA ASP A 360 -17.23 -12.65 -19.11
C ASP A 360 -18.23 -12.09 -18.09
N LYS A 361 -18.33 -12.69 -16.90
CA LYS A 361 -19.26 -12.24 -15.87
C LYS A 361 -18.77 -10.94 -15.26
N PRO A 362 -19.68 -9.98 -14.96
CA PRO A 362 -19.32 -8.80 -14.20
C PRO A 362 -18.82 -9.20 -12.80
N TYR A 363 -18.00 -8.34 -12.21
CA TYR A 363 -17.52 -8.56 -10.86
C TYR A 363 -18.70 -8.66 -9.87
N ALA A 364 -18.67 -9.71 -9.06
CA ALA A 364 -19.63 -9.92 -7.98
C ALA A 364 -18.99 -9.56 -6.64
N TYR A 365 -19.58 -8.61 -5.94
CA TYR A 365 -19.13 -8.25 -4.60
C TYR A 365 -19.43 -9.36 -3.60
N PRO A 366 -18.62 -9.51 -2.54
CA PRO A 366 -18.94 -10.40 -1.43
C PRO A 366 -20.29 -10.05 -0.79
N ASP A 367 -20.95 -11.05 -0.22
CA ASP A 367 -22.27 -10.90 0.39
C ASP A 367 -22.22 -9.98 1.63
N ASN A 368 -23.36 -9.39 1.96
CA ASN A 368 -23.58 -8.60 3.19
C ASN A 368 -22.71 -7.34 3.35
N GLY A 369 -22.22 -6.76 2.26
CA GLY A 369 -21.41 -5.54 2.31
C GLY A 369 -20.01 -5.75 2.87
N LYS A 370 -19.54 -6.98 2.95
CA LYS A 370 -18.16 -7.31 3.28
C LYS A 370 -17.21 -6.96 2.13
N PHE A 371 -15.93 -6.82 2.44
CA PHE A 371 -14.88 -6.67 1.42
C PHE A 371 -14.27 -8.02 1.01
N PHE A 372 -14.36 -9.03 1.88
CA PHE A 372 -13.77 -10.35 1.66
C PHE A 372 -14.82 -11.44 1.85
N ASP A 373 -14.73 -12.49 1.03
CA ASP A 373 -15.54 -13.70 1.15
C ASP A 373 -15.15 -14.50 2.40
N ASP A 374 -16.07 -15.27 2.96
CA ASP A 374 -15.78 -16.17 4.09
C ASP A 374 -14.69 -17.21 3.72
N ASN A 375 -14.62 -17.58 2.45
CA ASN A 375 -13.57 -18.42 1.89
C ASN A 375 -12.85 -17.69 0.77
N MET A 376 -11.55 -17.47 0.95
CA MET A 376 -10.64 -16.88 -0.02
C MET A 376 -9.96 -17.98 -0.84
N CYS A 377 -9.42 -17.61 -2.01
CA CYS A 377 -8.64 -18.53 -2.83
C CYS A 377 -7.26 -17.95 -3.13
N ALA A 378 -6.21 -18.68 -2.80
CA ALA A 378 -4.85 -18.37 -3.23
C ALA A 378 -4.68 -18.81 -4.69
N VAL A 379 -4.80 -17.86 -5.61
CA VAL A 379 -4.70 -18.11 -7.06
C VAL A 379 -3.26 -18.37 -7.47
N SER A 380 -2.32 -17.70 -6.84
CA SER A 380 -0.88 -17.87 -7.05
C SER A 380 -0.14 -17.66 -5.74
N GLY A 381 0.84 -18.50 -5.46
CA GLY A 381 1.68 -18.34 -4.29
C GLY A 381 2.86 -19.29 -4.27
N TYR A 382 3.86 -18.92 -3.49
CA TYR A 382 5.04 -19.73 -3.24
C TYR A 382 5.61 -19.45 -1.86
N THR A 383 6.04 -20.48 -1.16
CA THR A 383 6.94 -20.38 0.00
C THR A 383 7.97 -21.49 -0.06
N GLU A 384 9.12 -21.29 0.60
CA GLU A 384 10.15 -22.34 0.73
C GLU A 384 9.62 -23.58 1.45
N ARG A 385 8.63 -23.42 2.33
CA ARG A 385 8.05 -24.51 3.14
C ARG A 385 7.12 -25.42 2.33
N THR A 386 6.35 -24.86 1.42
CA THR A 386 5.25 -25.58 0.73
C THR A 386 5.47 -25.72 -0.77
N GLY A 387 6.46 -24.99 -1.33
CA GLY A 387 6.60 -24.86 -2.78
C GLY A 387 5.48 -24.02 -3.40
N LYS A 388 5.18 -24.25 -4.67
CA LYS A 388 4.16 -23.53 -5.43
C LYS A 388 2.76 -23.97 -4.99
N ILE A 389 1.89 -22.99 -4.73
CA ILE A 389 0.49 -23.17 -4.39
C ILE A 389 -0.35 -22.39 -5.41
N ASN A 390 -1.31 -23.07 -6.04
CA ASN A 390 -2.25 -22.48 -6.99
C ASN A 390 -3.66 -22.97 -6.71
N ASN A 391 -4.63 -22.07 -6.75
CA ASN A 391 -6.07 -22.34 -6.63
C ASN A 391 -6.46 -23.12 -5.34
N VAL A 392 -5.85 -22.75 -4.22
CA VAL A 392 -6.15 -23.34 -2.90
C VAL A 392 -7.12 -22.45 -2.13
N THR A 393 -8.28 -23.00 -1.80
CA THR A 393 -9.32 -22.31 -1.01
C THR A 393 -9.08 -22.49 0.49
N PHE A 394 -9.27 -21.43 1.27
CA PHE A 394 -9.08 -21.41 2.72
C PHE A 394 -10.03 -20.40 3.38
N PRO A 395 -10.41 -20.58 4.67
CA PRO A 395 -11.20 -19.59 5.40
C PRO A 395 -10.47 -18.27 5.58
N VAL A 396 -11.15 -17.14 5.39
CA VAL A 396 -10.57 -15.79 5.53
C VAL A 396 -9.91 -15.56 6.89
N GLY A 397 -10.45 -16.17 7.96
CA GLY A 397 -9.88 -16.10 9.31
C GLY A 397 -8.47 -16.72 9.47
N GLN A 398 -8.02 -17.51 8.49
CA GLN A 398 -6.64 -18.02 8.43
C GLN A 398 -5.67 -17.04 7.76
N LEU A 399 -6.18 -16.13 6.91
CA LEU A 399 -5.46 -15.12 6.10
C LEU A 399 -4.59 -15.67 4.97
N LEU A 400 -4.14 -16.91 5.02
CA LEU A 400 -3.31 -17.56 4.00
C LEU A 400 -3.48 -19.08 4.05
N PRO A 401 -3.18 -19.78 2.92
CA PRO A 401 -3.47 -21.21 2.79
C PRO A 401 -2.45 -22.14 3.47
N ILE A 402 -1.56 -21.58 4.31
CA ILE A 402 -0.53 -22.34 5.02
C ILE A 402 -0.61 -22.10 6.51
N GLU A 403 -0.07 -23.03 7.29
CA GLU A 403 0.08 -22.85 8.72
C GLU A 403 1.17 -21.81 9.04
N VAL A 404 0.80 -20.79 9.81
CA VAL A 404 1.72 -19.77 10.30
C VAL A 404 2.47 -20.32 11.50
N GLN A 405 3.78 -20.14 11.52
CA GLN A 405 4.66 -20.61 12.57
C GLN A 405 5.05 -19.49 13.53
N GLU A 406 5.54 -19.89 14.67
CA GLU A 406 6.12 -18.97 15.64
C GLU A 406 7.29 -18.21 15.02
N GLY A 407 7.30 -16.91 15.24
CA GLY A 407 8.31 -16.02 14.67
C GLY A 407 8.06 -15.59 13.23
N ASP A 408 6.95 -16.01 12.60
CA ASP A 408 6.63 -15.52 11.25
C ASP A 408 6.21 -14.06 11.24
N LEU A 409 6.62 -13.38 10.16
CA LEU A 409 6.16 -12.08 9.74
C LEU A 409 5.22 -12.23 8.54
N ILE A 410 4.00 -11.75 8.65
CA ILE A 410 2.99 -11.80 7.59
C ILE A 410 2.61 -10.36 7.23
N LEU A 411 3.06 -9.88 6.07
CA LEU A 411 2.65 -8.57 5.56
C LEU A 411 1.46 -8.73 4.62
N ILE A 412 0.40 -7.95 4.83
CA ILE A 412 -0.85 -8.06 4.10
C ILE A 412 -1.24 -6.70 3.53
N TYR A 413 -1.39 -6.67 2.21
CA TYR A 413 -1.75 -5.48 1.43
C TYR A 413 -3.07 -5.69 0.70
N PRO A 414 -3.94 -4.67 0.59
CA PRO A 414 -5.16 -4.80 -0.20
C PRO A 414 -4.84 -4.99 -1.68
N MET A 415 -5.68 -5.75 -2.39
CA MET A 415 -5.67 -5.87 -3.84
C MET A 415 -7.01 -5.38 -4.38
N HIS A 416 -7.00 -4.24 -5.08
CA HIS A 416 -8.22 -3.59 -5.54
C HIS A 416 -7.97 -2.76 -6.80
N HIS A 417 -9.05 -2.47 -7.51
CA HIS A 417 -9.07 -1.45 -8.57
C HIS A 417 -10.11 -0.40 -8.20
N ILE A 418 -9.65 0.82 -7.88
CA ILE A 418 -10.47 1.89 -7.31
C ILE A 418 -11.16 1.40 -6.03
N GLU A 419 -12.50 1.31 -5.99
CA GLU A 419 -13.25 0.79 -4.83
C GLU A 419 -13.57 -0.72 -4.91
N GLN A 420 -13.27 -1.35 -6.04
CA GLN A 420 -13.52 -2.77 -6.28
C GLN A 420 -12.42 -3.62 -5.67
N VAL A 421 -12.71 -4.29 -4.57
CA VAL A 421 -11.72 -5.08 -3.81
C VAL A 421 -11.68 -6.51 -4.34
N TYR A 422 -10.59 -6.87 -4.99
CA TYR A 422 -10.36 -8.23 -5.51
C TYR A 422 -9.95 -9.22 -4.43
N GLY A 423 -9.26 -8.74 -3.39
CA GLY A 423 -8.71 -9.57 -2.33
C GLY A 423 -7.53 -8.89 -1.64
N TYR A 424 -6.47 -9.65 -1.39
CA TYR A 424 -5.24 -9.13 -0.79
C TYR A 424 -4.01 -9.90 -1.22
N LEU A 425 -2.85 -9.25 -1.11
CA LEU A 425 -1.53 -9.81 -1.35
C LEU A 425 -0.82 -10.02 -0.01
N VAL A 426 -0.24 -11.20 0.19
CA VAL A 426 0.47 -11.58 1.42
C VAL A 426 1.93 -11.84 1.09
N PHE A 427 2.85 -11.34 1.94
CA PHE A 427 4.26 -11.71 1.94
C PHE A 427 4.62 -12.38 3.26
N VAL A 428 5.38 -13.46 3.20
CA VAL A 428 5.75 -14.29 4.36
C VAL A 428 7.24 -14.18 4.61
N ASN A 429 7.62 -13.66 5.78
CA ASN A 429 9.03 -13.49 6.20
C ASN A 429 9.89 -12.65 5.24
N GLU A 430 9.26 -11.84 4.43
CA GLU A 430 9.92 -10.98 3.46
C GLU A 430 9.47 -9.53 3.62
N TYR A 431 10.37 -8.61 3.30
CA TYR A 431 10.06 -7.20 3.17
C TYR A 431 10.12 -6.85 1.69
N LEU A 432 9.04 -6.27 1.17
CA LEU A 432 9.09 -5.79 -0.21
C LEU A 432 10.21 -4.76 -0.36
N PRO A 433 11.21 -5.00 -1.21
CA PRO A 433 12.39 -4.14 -1.32
C PRO A 433 12.10 -2.81 -2.03
N VAL A 434 10.90 -2.64 -2.57
CA VAL A 434 10.48 -1.45 -3.31
C VAL A 434 9.99 -0.36 -2.36
N ASP A 435 10.20 0.91 -2.71
CA ASP A 435 9.60 2.03 -2.01
C ASP A 435 8.08 2.10 -2.25
N ILE A 436 7.40 2.99 -1.52
CA ILE A 436 5.94 3.11 -1.58
C ILE A 436 5.42 3.45 -2.97
N TYR A 437 6.13 4.30 -3.73
CA TYR A 437 5.71 4.71 -5.07
C TYR A 437 5.81 3.55 -6.05
N ASN A 438 6.92 2.82 -5.99
CA ASN A 438 7.16 1.66 -6.83
C ASN A 438 6.20 0.51 -6.48
N TYR A 439 5.88 0.33 -5.19
CA TYR A 439 4.91 -0.67 -4.81
C TYR A 439 3.51 -0.35 -5.36
N ARG A 440 3.09 0.92 -5.32
CA ARG A 440 1.81 1.33 -5.91
C ARG A 440 1.75 1.02 -7.41
N ILE A 441 2.84 1.23 -8.14
CA ILE A 441 2.93 0.85 -9.56
C ILE A 441 2.74 -0.66 -9.73
N CYS A 442 3.39 -1.51 -8.93
CA CYS A 442 3.18 -2.96 -8.95
C CYS A 442 1.71 -3.34 -8.73
N HIS A 443 1.11 -2.77 -7.71
CA HIS A 443 -0.29 -3.01 -7.37
C HIS A 443 -1.22 -2.63 -8.52
N GLU A 444 -1.08 -1.41 -9.06
CA GLU A 444 -1.88 -0.92 -10.17
C GLU A 444 -1.69 -1.79 -11.43
N SER A 445 -0.47 -2.28 -11.69
CA SER A 445 -0.22 -3.19 -12.80
C SER A 445 -0.90 -4.54 -12.62
N ILE A 446 -0.83 -5.13 -11.44
CA ILE A 446 -1.52 -6.39 -11.14
C ILE A 446 -3.04 -6.22 -11.31
N ALA A 447 -3.61 -5.15 -10.74
CA ALA A 447 -5.04 -4.86 -10.84
C ALA A 447 -5.47 -4.59 -12.29
N SER A 448 -4.68 -3.83 -13.05
CA SER A 448 -4.95 -3.54 -14.47
C SER A 448 -4.88 -4.78 -15.34
N SER A 449 -3.91 -5.68 -15.09
CA SER A 449 -3.82 -6.97 -15.77
C SER A 449 -5.05 -7.85 -15.54
N MET A 450 -5.57 -7.88 -14.30
CA MET A 450 -6.80 -8.61 -13.99
C MET A 450 -7.98 -8.04 -14.78
N ASP A 451 -8.09 -6.72 -14.86
CA ASP A 451 -9.12 -6.03 -15.64
C ASP A 451 -8.98 -6.28 -17.14
N ASN A 452 -7.74 -6.32 -17.64
CA ASN A 452 -7.45 -6.62 -19.05
C ASN A 452 -7.83 -8.06 -19.43
N LEU A 453 -7.55 -9.04 -18.57
CA LEU A 453 -8.00 -10.43 -18.75
C LEU A 453 -9.52 -10.50 -18.93
N HIS A 454 -10.27 -9.84 -18.06
CA HIS A 454 -11.72 -9.77 -18.18
C HIS A 454 -12.17 -9.15 -19.51
N ARG A 455 -11.61 -7.99 -19.89
CA ARG A 455 -11.95 -7.33 -21.17
C ARG A 455 -11.68 -8.22 -22.37
N GLN A 456 -10.57 -8.95 -22.37
CA GLN A 456 -10.25 -9.91 -23.43
C GLN A 456 -11.29 -11.03 -23.52
N MET A 457 -11.76 -11.57 -22.36
CA MET A 457 -12.81 -12.59 -22.33
C MET A 457 -14.13 -12.07 -22.89
N VAL A 458 -14.54 -10.87 -22.48
CA VAL A 458 -15.75 -10.22 -23.00
C VAL A 458 -15.64 -9.97 -24.51
N LEU A 459 -14.48 -9.50 -24.97
CA LEU A 459 -14.25 -9.25 -26.39
C LEU A 459 -14.29 -10.53 -27.22
N ARG A 460 -13.60 -11.59 -26.78
CA ARG A 460 -13.62 -12.90 -27.46
C ARG A 460 -15.04 -13.43 -27.62
N LYS A 461 -15.83 -13.43 -26.53
CA LYS A 461 -17.25 -13.85 -26.60
C LYS A 461 -18.09 -12.99 -27.50
N SER A 462 -17.85 -11.68 -27.51
CA SER A 462 -18.56 -10.77 -28.41
C SER A 462 -18.23 -11.05 -29.87
N VAL A 463 -16.98 -11.32 -30.18
CA VAL A 463 -16.53 -11.71 -31.53
C VAL A 463 -17.15 -13.05 -31.92
N ASP A 464 -17.11 -14.06 -31.05
CA ASP A 464 -17.71 -15.38 -31.32
C ASP A 464 -19.24 -15.26 -31.55
N MET A 465 -19.91 -14.40 -30.79
CA MET A 465 -21.34 -14.15 -30.97
C MET A 465 -21.62 -13.44 -32.30
N LEU A 466 -20.84 -12.44 -32.66
CA LEU A 466 -20.96 -11.75 -33.95
C LEU A 466 -20.68 -12.70 -35.12
N GLU A 467 -19.66 -13.55 -35.01
CA GLU A 467 -19.37 -14.57 -36.03
C GLU A 467 -20.55 -15.55 -36.19
N ARG A 468 -21.12 -16.06 -35.08
CA ARG A 468 -22.32 -16.93 -35.14
C ARG A 468 -23.49 -16.23 -35.81
N LEU A 469 -23.79 -14.97 -35.42
CA LEU A 469 -24.87 -14.20 -36.04
C LEU A 469 -24.62 -13.94 -37.53
N HIS A 470 -23.35 -13.75 -37.91
CA HIS A 470 -22.98 -13.55 -39.32
C HIS A 470 -23.02 -14.83 -40.16
N MET A 471 -22.86 -16.00 -39.51
CA MET A 471 -22.86 -17.31 -40.18
C MET A 471 -24.22 -17.98 -40.24
N GLN A 472 -25.23 -17.50 -39.53
CA GLN A 472 -26.56 -18.10 -39.46
C GLN A 472 -27.59 -17.33 -40.29
N ASP A 473 -28.56 -18.03 -40.84
CA ASP A 473 -29.75 -17.46 -41.43
C ASP A 473 -30.73 -17.03 -40.34
N ALA A 474 -31.15 -15.80 -40.34
CA ALA A 474 -31.98 -15.20 -39.27
C ALA A 474 -33.37 -15.86 -39.11
N LEU A 475 -33.91 -16.50 -40.17
CA LEU A 475 -35.21 -17.17 -40.14
C LEU A 475 -35.12 -18.61 -39.64
N THR A 476 -34.17 -19.35 -40.16
CA THR A 476 -34.06 -20.81 -39.97
C THR A 476 -33.04 -21.20 -38.89
N GLY A 477 -32.09 -20.32 -38.60
CA GLY A 477 -30.98 -20.61 -37.69
C GLY A 477 -29.96 -21.63 -38.22
N LEU A 478 -30.11 -22.06 -39.47
CA LEU A 478 -29.10 -22.87 -40.17
C LEU A 478 -27.94 -21.99 -40.61
N HIS A 479 -26.82 -22.64 -41.00
CA HIS A 479 -25.72 -21.91 -41.64
C HIS A 479 -26.18 -21.24 -42.92
N ASN A 480 -25.80 -19.96 -43.10
CA ASN A 480 -26.12 -19.22 -44.29
C ASN A 480 -25.05 -19.43 -45.40
N ARG A 481 -25.23 -18.80 -46.54
CA ARG A 481 -24.29 -18.90 -47.66
C ARG A 481 -22.85 -18.48 -47.31
N TYR A 482 -22.68 -17.49 -46.44
CA TYR A 482 -21.37 -17.06 -46.00
C TYR A 482 -20.64 -18.14 -45.19
N ALA A 483 -21.35 -18.81 -44.29
CA ALA A 483 -20.81 -19.92 -43.57
C ALA A 483 -20.39 -21.06 -44.48
N TRP A 484 -21.22 -21.38 -45.50
CA TRP A 484 -20.89 -22.38 -46.52
C TRP A 484 -19.61 -22.02 -47.28
N ASP A 485 -19.47 -20.78 -47.77
CA ASP A 485 -18.31 -20.33 -48.53
C ASP A 485 -17.02 -20.41 -47.67
N ARG A 486 -17.11 -20.16 -46.39
CA ARG A 486 -15.97 -20.26 -45.46
C ARG A 486 -15.59 -21.73 -45.16
N PHE A 487 -16.54 -22.55 -44.76
CA PHE A 487 -16.27 -23.92 -44.35
C PHE A 487 -15.97 -24.87 -45.52
N SER A 488 -16.59 -24.66 -46.68
CA SER A 488 -16.36 -25.50 -47.88
C SER A 488 -14.89 -25.44 -48.32
N ASN A 489 -14.20 -24.30 -48.15
CA ASN A 489 -12.78 -24.18 -48.50
C ASN A 489 -11.87 -24.99 -47.56
N ASP A 490 -12.24 -25.13 -46.28
CA ASP A 490 -11.47 -25.85 -45.27
C ASP A 490 -11.72 -27.38 -45.35
N TYR A 491 -12.95 -27.80 -45.65
CA TYR A 491 -13.34 -29.20 -45.73
C TYR A 491 -13.00 -29.89 -47.06
N ILE A 492 -12.99 -29.14 -48.17
CA ILE A 492 -12.74 -29.70 -49.53
C ILE A 492 -11.30 -30.24 -49.68
N SER A 493 -10.40 -29.93 -48.79
CA SER A 493 -8.99 -30.27 -49.00
C SER A 493 -8.52 -31.61 -48.48
N ASN A 494 -9.25 -32.33 -47.59
CA ASN A 494 -8.62 -33.42 -46.85
C ASN A 494 -9.43 -34.74 -46.65
N GLU A 495 -10.76 -34.81 -46.90
CA GLU A 495 -11.55 -36.03 -46.67
C GLU A 495 -12.70 -36.22 -47.72
N ALA A 496 -13.20 -37.43 -47.86
CA ALA A 496 -14.38 -37.73 -48.67
C ALA A 496 -15.65 -37.18 -48.00
N TYR A 497 -16.36 -36.29 -48.66
CA TYR A 497 -17.60 -35.71 -48.16
C TYR A 497 -18.76 -35.92 -49.15
N CYS A 498 -19.98 -35.81 -48.62
CA CYS A 498 -21.22 -35.87 -49.43
C CYS A 498 -21.95 -34.54 -49.30
N VAL A 499 -22.34 -33.99 -50.41
CA VAL A 499 -23.16 -32.75 -50.45
C VAL A 499 -24.58 -33.14 -50.80
N VAL A 500 -25.53 -32.76 -49.94
CA VAL A 500 -26.97 -33.00 -50.13
C VAL A 500 -27.63 -31.66 -50.47
N TYR A 501 -28.25 -31.60 -51.62
CA TYR A 501 -29.04 -30.43 -52.07
C TYR A 501 -30.51 -30.69 -51.79
N MET A 502 -31.18 -29.81 -51.03
CA MET A 502 -32.60 -29.93 -50.69
C MET A 502 -33.35 -28.65 -51.11
N ASP A 503 -34.51 -28.84 -51.75
CA ASP A 503 -35.43 -27.74 -52.09
C ASP A 503 -36.84 -28.05 -51.58
N MET A 504 -37.56 -26.99 -51.22
CA MET A 504 -38.91 -27.12 -50.65
C MET A 504 -39.96 -26.89 -51.74
N ASP A 505 -40.59 -28.01 -52.15
CA ASP A 505 -41.65 -27.94 -53.15
C ASP A 505 -42.90 -27.19 -52.65
N GLY A 506 -43.36 -26.27 -53.48
CA GLY A 506 -44.65 -25.61 -53.23
C GLY A 506 -44.65 -24.46 -52.22
N LEU A 507 -43.49 -23.99 -51.78
CA LEU A 507 -43.37 -22.84 -50.82
C LEU A 507 -44.13 -21.60 -51.32
N LYS A 508 -44.12 -21.34 -52.67
CA LYS A 508 -44.87 -20.23 -53.26
C LYS A 508 -46.37 -20.42 -53.09
N LYS A 509 -46.91 -21.64 -53.23
CA LYS A 509 -48.34 -21.94 -53.02
C LYS A 509 -48.75 -21.75 -51.54
N VAL A 510 -47.88 -22.07 -50.62
CA VAL A 510 -48.08 -21.83 -49.18
C VAL A 510 -48.15 -20.33 -48.91
N ASN A 511 -47.22 -19.57 -49.43
CA ASN A 511 -47.19 -18.09 -49.31
C ASN A 511 -48.44 -17.44 -49.88
N ASP A 512 -48.82 -17.82 -51.13
CA ASP A 512 -49.95 -17.25 -51.84
C ASP A 512 -51.29 -17.59 -51.15
N ARG A 513 -51.40 -18.74 -50.51
CA ARG A 513 -52.65 -19.20 -49.87
C ARG A 513 -52.78 -18.78 -48.40
N TYR A 514 -51.66 -18.80 -47.64
CA TYR A 514 -51.67 -18.66 -46.19
C TYR A 514 -50.84 -17.48 -45.68
N GLY A 515 -50.20 -16.73 -46.60
CA GLY A 515 -49.35 -15.58 -46.29
C GLY A 515 -47.89 -15.96 -45.96
N HIS A 516 -47.02 -14.96 -45.99
CA HIS A 516 -45.56 -15.13 -45.78
C HIS A 516 -45.22 -15.68 -44.40
N LEU A 517 -46.02 -15.41 -43.39
CA LEU A 517 -45.83 -15.98 -42.04
C LEU A 517 -45.92 -17.51 -42.02
N ALA A 518 -46.90 -18.07 -42.77
CA ALA A 518 -47.03 -19.53 -42.94
C ALA A 518 -45.87 -20.15 -43.69
N GLY A 519 -45.37 -19.45 -44.73
CA GLY A 519 -44.16 -19.89 -45.45
C GLY A 519 -42.91 -19.85 -44.59
N ASN A 520 -42.73 -18.81 -43.77
CA ASN A 520 -41.66 -18.74 -42.78
C ASN A 520 -41.70 -19.88 -41.75
N THR A 521 -42.90 -20.21 -41.24
CA THR A 521 -43.10 -21.36 -40.35
C THR A 521 -42.76 -22.69 -41.03
N ALA A 522 -43.13 -22.83 -42.29
CA ALA A 522 -42.79 -24.03 -43.06
C ALA A 522 -41.28 -24.20 -43.27
N LEU A 523 -40.54 -23.10 -43.57
CA LEU A 523 -39.08 -23.10 -43.66
C LEU A 523 -38.44 -23.48 -42.31
N GLN A 524 -38.95 -22.94 -41.20
CA GLN A 524 -38.48 -23.26 -39.84
C GLN A 524 -38.69 -24.73 -39.48
N ILE A 525 -39.81 -25.33 -39.90
CA ILE A 525 -40.08 -26.77 -39.69
C ILE A 525 -39.07 -27.64 -40.46
N VAL A 526 -38.82 -27.30 -41.75
CA VAL A 526 -37.82 -28.00 -42.57
C VAL A 526 -36.44 -27.87 -41.96
N ALA A 527 -36.05 -26.65 -41.57
CA ALA A 527 -34.76 -26.40 -40.94
C ALA A 527 -34.57 -27.21 -39.65
N ASN A 528 -35.59 -27.29 -38.81
CA ASN A 528 -35.55 -28.11 -37.60
C ASN A 528 -35.46 -29.62 -37.92
N SER A 529 -36.11 -30.05 -38.97
CA SER A 529 -36.03 -31.45 -39.41
C SER A 529 -34.61 -31.79 -39.90
N ILE A 530 -33.99 -30.90 -40.68
CA ILE A 530 -32.60 -31.05 -41.13
C ILE A 530 -31.69 -31.15 -39.89
N ARG A 531 -31.78 -30.17 -38.98
CA ARG A 531 -30.95 -30.11 -37.77
C ARG A 531 -31.04 -31.39 -36.93
N ASN A 532 -32.22 -31.97 -36.83
CA ASN A 532 -32.46 -33.23 -36.09
C ASN A 532 -32.02 -34.49 -36.83
N SER A 533 -31.71 -34.39 -38.12
CA SER A 533 -31.34 -35.52 -38.98
C SER A 533 -29.85 -35.62 -39.26
N VAL A 534 -29.08 -34.58 -38.97
CA VAL A 534 -27.61 -34.48 -39.15
C VAL A 534 -26.89 -34.64 -37.82
N ARG A 535 -25.61 -35.02 -37.85
CA ARG A 535 -24.76 -35.11 -36.66
C ARG A 535 -24.25 -33.74 -36.29
N GLU A 536 -23.78 -33.61 -35.04
CA GLU A 536 -23.25 -32.32 -34.50
C GLU A 536 -22.09 -31.76 -35.33
N ASN A 537 -21.34 -32.61 -36.02
CA ASN A 537 -20.19 -32.23 -36.88
C ASN A 537 -20.54 -32.16 -38.38
N ASP A 538 -21.78 -32.37 -38.79
CA ASP A 538 -22.23 -32.19 -40.18
C ASP A 538 -22.61 -30.71 -40.38
N LEU A 539 -22.19 -30.13 -41.51
CA LEU A 539 -22.43 -28.72 -41.84
C LEU A 539 -23.75 -28.51 -42.56
#